data_fd4760a80f799dfa036eb100246c272c
#
_entry.id   fd4760a80f799dfa036eb100246c272c
#
_cell.length_a   1.000
_cell.length_b   1.000
_cell.length_c   1.000
_cell.angle_alpha   90.00
_cell.angle_beta   90.00
_cell.angle_gamma   90.00
#
_symmetry.space_group_name_H-M   'P 1'
#
loop_
_entity.id
_entity.type
_entity.pdbx_description
1 polymer ?
#
loop_
_entity_poly.entity_id
_entity_poly.type
_entity_poly.pdbx_seq_one_letter_code
_entity_poly.pdbx_strand_id
1 'polypeptide(L)' 'MAQLQAVSLADQVYQRVKQDIFDFVLLPHDRFSENQIAERYQVSRTPVRDALYRLERECYLEVGLRRGWSVKPLDF' A
#
# COMPACT_ATOMS: atom_id res chain seq x y z
N MET A 1 -18.24 -1.40 -21.19
CA MET A 1 -17.98 -1.13 -20.74
C MET A 1 -17.09 -0.69 -20.39
N ALA A 2 -16.87 -0.32 -20.40
CA ALA A 2 -15.90 0.12 -20.11
C ALA A 2 -15.67 0.62 -18.97
N GLN A 3 -16.08 0.92 -18.59
CA GLN A 3 -15.86 1.40 -17.66
C GLN A 3 -15.43 0.81 -16.74
N LEU A 4 -15.61 0.20 -16.79
CA LEU A 4 -15.23 -0.33 -15.95
C LEU A 4 -14.01 -0.20 -15.56
N GLN A 5 -13.53 0.05 -16.15
CA GLN A 5 -12.49 0.28 -15.93
C GLN A 5 -12.02 1.19 -15.25
N ALA A 6 -12.58 1.71 -14.90
CA ALA A 6 -12.28 2.86 -14.16
C ALA A 6 -11.76 2.65 -12.77
N VAL A 7 -11.17 1.54 -12.50
CA VAL A 7 -10.43 1.33 -11.26
C VAL A 7 -9.20 2.22 -11.34
N SER A 8 -9.07 3.18 -10.42
CA SER A 8 -7.96 4.12 -10.42
C SER A 8 -6.66 3.41 -10.10
N LEU A 9 -5.54 4.06 -10.42
CA LEU A 9 -4.24 3.51 -10.06
C LEU A 9 -4.10 3.37 -8.56
N ALA A 10 -4.66 4.32 -7.81
CA ALA A 10 -4.63 4.23 -6.35
C ALA A 10 -5.36 2.98 -5.86
N ASP A 11 -6.52 2.68 -6.45
CA ASP A 11 -7.25 1.46 -6.10
C ASP A 11 -6.44 0.21 -6.43
N GLN A 12 -5.78 0.22 -7.57
CA GLN A 12 -4.96 -0.92 -7.97
C GLN A 12 -3.80 -1.13 -7.02
N VAL A 13 -3.10 -0.06 -6.66
CA VAL A 13 -2.01 -0.14 -5.70
C VAL A 13 -2.53 -0.62 -4.34
N TYR A 14 -3.65 -0.06 -3.91
CA TYR A 14 -4.28 -0.46 -2.66
C TYR A 14 -4.53 -1.96 -2.62
N GLN A 15 -5.14 -2.50 -3.67
CA GLN A 15 -5.44 -3.92 -3.71
C GLN A 15 -4.18 -4.77 -3.73
N ARG A 16 -3.16 -4.33 -4.48
CA ARG A 16 -1.92 -5.08 -4.58
C ARG A 16 -1.16 -5.10 -3.26
N VAL A 17 -1.04 -3.97 -2.60
CA VAL A 17 -0.35 -3.91 -1.31
C VAL A 17 -1.12 -4.72 -0.28
N LYS A 18 -2.42 -4.59 -0.25
CA LYS A 18 -3.26 -5.34 0.68
C LYS A 18 -3.09 -6.85 0.46
N GLN A 19 -3.07 -7.27 -0.79
CA GLN A 19 -2.88 -8.68 -1.11
C GLN A 19 -1.50 -9.16 -0.67
N ASP A 20 -0.47 -8.33 -0.88
CA ASP A 20 0.88 -8.66 -0.46
C ASP A 20 0.96 -8.84 1.06
N ILE A 21 0.20 -8.07 1.81
CA ILE A 21 0.15 -8.22 3.27
C ILE A 21 -0.50 -9.55 3.64
N PHE A 22 -1.62 -9.87 3.00
CA PHE A 22 -2.32 -11.11 3.30
C PHE A 22 -1.55 -12.34 2.85
N ASP A 23 -0.75 -12.22 1.80
CA ASP A 23 0.06 -13.32 1.29
C ASP A 23 1.44 -13.41 1.95
N PHE A 24 1.70 -12.54 2.92
CA PHE A 24 2.99 -12.49 3.63
C PHE A 24 4.16 -12.21 2.69
N VAL A 25 3.91 -11.56 1.57
CA VAL A 25 4.97 -10.97 0.76
C VAL A 25 5.53 -9.76 1.50
N LEU A 26 4.64 -8.99 2.12
CA LEU A 26 5.01 -7.94 3.07
C LEU A 26 4.70 -8.47 4.46
N LEU A 27 5.73 -8.62 5.26
CA LEU A 27 5.60 -9.24 6.58
C LEU A 27 5.31 -8.19 7.65
N PRO A 28 4.71 -8.59 8.77
CA PRO A 28 4.56 -7.67 9.91
C PRO A 28 5.89 -7.04 10.25
N HIS A 29 5.88 -5.73 10.51
CA HIS A 29 7.05 -4.92 10.83
C HIS A 29 7.98 -4.64 9.66
N ASP A 30 7.69 -5.15 8.46
CA ASP A 30 8.47 -4.77 7.29
C ASP A 30 8.34 -3.28 7.06
N ARG A 31 9.44 -2.66 6.65
CA ARG A 31 9.49 -1.23 6.38
C ARG A 31 9.72 -0.99 4.90
N PHE A 32 9.12 0.08 4.40
CA PHE A 32 9.30 0.44 3.01
C PHE A 32 8.99 1.92 2.83
N SER A 33 9.40 2.46 1.69
CA SER A 33 9.12 3.85 1.34
C SER A 33 8.10 3.91 0.23
N GLU A 34 7.51 5.09 0.04
CA GLU A 34 6.61 5.31 -1.09
C GLU A 34 7.33 5.06 -2.40
N ASN A 35 8.61 5.45 -2.49
CA ASN A 35 9.39 5.24 -3.71
C ASN A 35 9.56 3.75 -4.02
N GLN A 36 9.80 2.95 -2.99
CA GLN A 36 9.98 1.52 -3.19
C GLN A 36 8.72 0.88 -3.75
N ILE A 37 7.57 1.29 -3.25
CA ILE A 37 6.30 0.76 -3.75
C ILE A 37 6.02 1.27 -5.16
N ALA A 38 6.33 2.54 -5.42
CA ALA A 38 6.14 3.11 -6.75
C ALA A 38 6.97 2.36 -7.78
N GLU A 39 8.22 2.06 -7.45
CA GLU A 39 9.08 1.29 -8.35
C GLU A 39 8.59 -0.13 -8.53
N ARG A 40 8.15 -0.74 -7.45
CA ARG A 40 7.71 -2.14 -7.47
C ARG A 40 6.54 -2.34 -8.42
N TYR A 41 5.60 -1.39 -8.43
CA TYR A 41 4.41 -1.50 -9.27
C TYR A 41 4.47 -0.63 -10.52
N GLN A 42 5.59 0.07 -10.72
CA GLN A 42 5.83 0.89 -11.89
C GLN A 42 4.76 1.97 -12.07
N VAL A 43 4.51 2.68 -10.99
CA VAL A 43 3.56 3.79 -10.97
C VAL A 43 4.22 4.99 -10.31
N SER A 44 3.60 6.16 -10.44
CA SER A 44 4.09 7.36 -9.76
C SER A 44 3.77 7.29 -8.27
N ARG A 45 4.35 8.21 -7.50
CA ARG A 45 4.14 8.21 -6.05
C ARG A 45 2.75 8.66 -5.62
N THR A 46 2.10 9.49 -6.44
CA THR A 46 0.80 10.03 -6.05
C THR A 46 -0.24 8.95 -5.77
N PRO A 47 -0.49 8.00 -6.68
CA PRO A 47 -1.42 6.92 -6.36
C PRO A 47 -0.93 6.00 -5.24
N VAL A 48 0.40 5.86 -5.11
CA VAL A 48 0.95 5.06 -4.02
C VAL A 48 0.62 5.69 -2.68
N ARG A 49 0.87 7.00 -2.54
CA ARG A 49 0.59 7.70 -1.29
C ARG A 49 -0.87 7.57 -0.89
N ASP A 50 -1.76 7.78 -1.84
CA ASP A 50 -3.20 7.65 -1.61
C ASP A 50 -3.55 6.26 -1.07
N ALA A 51 -3.02 5.23 -1.74
CA ALA A 51 -3.29 3.86 -1.36
C ALA A 51 -2.74 3.53 0.02
N LEU A 52 -1.53 4.00 0.32
CA LEU A 52 -0.91 3.70 1.61
C LEU A 52 -1.63 4.39 2.76
N TYR A 53 -2.07 5.64 2.57
CA TYR A 53 -2.86 6.31 3.61
C TYR A 53 -4.20 5.64 3.82
N ARG A 54 -4.79 5.10 2.78
CA ARG A 54 -6.03 4.35 2.91
C ARG A 54 -5.81 3.09 3.74
N LEU A 55 -4.71 2.38 3.49
CA LEU A 55 -4.36 1.20 4.28
C LEU A 55 -4.02 1.55 5.72
N GLU A 56 -3.41 2.72 5.92
CA GLU A 56 -3.12 3.18 7.26
C GLU A 56 -4.42 3.44 8.04
N ARG A 57 -5.40 4.06 7.40
CA ARG A 57 -6.70 4.28 8.04
C ARG A 57 -7.41 2.97 8.35
N GLU A 58 -7.15 1.93 7.59
CA GLU A 58 -7.74 0.61 7.82
C GLU A 58 -6.90 -0.25 8.75
N CYS A 59 -5.85 0.32 9.31
CA CYS A 59 -5.00 -0.32 10.32
C CYS A 59 -4.14 -1.46 9.81
N TYR A 60 -3.85 -1.49 8.51
CA TYR A 60 -2.90 -2.44 7.96
C TYR A 60 -1.48 -1.91 7.99
N LEU A 61 -1.32 -0.60 7.91
CA LEU A 61 -0.02 0.05 7.86
C LEU A 61 0.06 1.16 8.88
N GLU A 62 1.28 1.55 9.22
CA GLU A 62 1.49 2.76 10.00
C GLU A 62 2.62 3.55 9.39
N VAL A 63 2.55 4.87 9.53
CA VAL A 63 3.56 5.76 9.01
C VAL A 63 4.48 6.18 10.15
N GLY A 64 5.78 6.12 9.92
CA GLY A 64 6.77 6.50 10.91
C GLY A 64 7.12 7.96 10.84
N LEU A 65 7.97 8.39 11.77
CA LEU A 65 8.35 9.78 11.92
C LEU A 65 9.09 10.33 10.70
N ARG A 66 9.77 9.48 9.95
CA ARG A 66 10.54 9.88 8.78
C ARG A 66 9.85 9.52 7.49
N ARG A 67 8.53 9.49 7.50
CA ARG A 67 7.71 9.14 6.34
C ARG A 67 7.96 7.73 5.83
N GLY A 68 8.56 6.89 6.65
CA GLY A 68 8.66 5.49 6.32
C GLY A 68 7.37 4.80 6.68
N TRP A 69 7.08 3.73 5.97
CA TRP A 69 5.87 2.94 6.20
C TRP A 69 6.26 1.59 6.76
N SER A 70 5.41 1.04 7.60
CA SER A 70 5.63 -0.31 8.08
C SER A 70 4.31 -1.05 8.16
N VAL A 71 4.40 -2.36 8.06
CA VAL A 71 3.23 -3.23 8.16
C VAL A 71 2.93 -3.45 9.63
N LYS A 72 1.69 -3.15 10.02
CA LYS A 72 1.28 -3.40 11.39
C LYS A 72 1.09 -4.89 11.61
N PRO A 73 1.47 -5.40 12.79
CA PRO A 73 1.18 -6.79 13.10
C PRO A 73 -0.34 -6.97 13.17
N LEU A 74 -0.80 -8.09 12.63
CA LEU A 74 -2.20 -8.44 12.77
C LEU A 74 -2.44 -8.84 14.21
N ASP A 75 -3.38 -8.16 14.83
CA ASP A 75 -3.66 -8.37 16.23
C ASP A 75 -5.07 -8.97 16.35
N PHE A 76 -5.14 -10.15 16.84
CA PHE A 76 -6.41 -10.85 16.97
C PHE A 76 -6.87 -10.92 18.40
#